data_2012fd7592d56f8375f2963c67eb030d
#
_entry.id   2012fd7592d56f8375f2963c67eb030d
#
_cell.length_a   1.000
_cell.length_b   1.000
_cell.length_c   1.000
_cell.angle_alpha   90.00
_cell.angle_beta   90.00
_cell.angle_gamma   90.00
#
_symmetry.space_group_name_H-M   'P 1'
#
loop_
_entity.id
_entity.type
_entity.pdbx_description
1 polymer ?
#
loop_
_entity_poly.entity_id
_entity_poly.type
_entity_poly.pdbx_seq_one_letter_code
_entity_poly.pdbx_strand_id
1 'polypeptide(L)'
;MATYLITQATGKQSQWTITHLLAAGAKIHAVVRNPQSIPPVLKDPAVTVFKGESKNFEEILQAAKGCKGVFLNTFPIPGLEAQQAKAVVDACKEAGVESIVASTTMCTGNKSLWDDALIDEYDLRGYYTSKSAVEDTVREAGFKAYTILRPGFIHFDYLVPNAYGNFPRLPTHKELDHAFDDGARMPHTDAHDIGKYAAAALQDPAKFGGQELALAKENLTVEEVRDILVKVSGRDVRVRKRTPEEIEAAKATVVGQRFQLWASGKDFSSVVAAAEEVQAKFGIPFNSLETALQREKAALLECLPA
;
A
#
# COMPACT_ATOMS: atom_id res chain seq x y z
N MET A 1 -19.77 17.50 10.35
CA MET A 1 -18.42 17.14 9.85
C MET A 1 -18.09 15.74 10.40
N ALA A 2 -17.74 14.78 9.55
CA ALA A 2 -17.43 13.42 10.00
C ALA A 2 -15.97 13.34 10.46
N THR A 3 -15.71 12.50 11.46
CA THR A 3 -14.36 12.19 11.94
C THR A 3 -13.99 10.76 11.55
N TYR A 4 -12.76 10.53 11.09
CA TYR A 4 -12.25 9.23 10.68
C TYR A 4 -10.96 8.88 11.42
N LEU A 5 -10.86 7.63 11.83
CA LEU A 5 -9.65 7.08 12.44
C LEU A 5 -8.70 6.60 11.34
N ILE A 6 -7.44 7.00 11.40
CA ILE A 6 -6.40 6.56 10.48
C ILE A 6 -5.29 5.88 11.27
N THR A 7 -5.10 4.59 11.02
CA THR A 7 -3.99 3.83 11.61
C THR A 7 -2.71 4.03 10.80
N GLN A 8 -1.55 3.82 11.42
CA GLN A 8 -0.25 4.02 10.76
C GLN A 8 -0.16 5.37 10.01
N ALA A 9 -0.65 6.43 10.64
CA ALA A 9 -0.89 7.72 9.99
C ALA A 9 0.35 8.39 9.37
N THR A 10 1.56 7.98 9.78
CA THR A 10 2.83 8.44 9.17
C THR A 10 3.21 7.71 7.88
N GLY A 11 2.53 6.62 7.54
CA GLY A 11 2.78 5.86 6.30
C GLY A 11 2.24 6.58 5.06
N LYS A 12 2.86 6.41 3.90
CA LYS A 12 2.50 7.10 2.65
C LYS A 12 1.04 6.90 2.22
N GLN A 13 0.50 5.69 2.31
CA GLN A 13 -0.90 5.41 1.99
C GLN A 13 -1.85 6.18 2.92
N SER A 14 -1.56 6.16 4.23
CA SER A 14 -2.35 6.87 5.24
C SER A 14 -2.27 8.39 5.08
N GLN A 15 -1.10 8.94 4.74
CA GLN A 15 -0.95 10.37 4.45
C GLN A 15 -1.82 10.82 3.28
N TRP A 16 -1.86 10.05 2.18
CA TRP A 16 -2.74 10.36 1.05
C TRP A 16 -4.23 10.21 1.40
N THR A 17 -4.58 9.19 2.20
CA THR A 17 -5.96 9.05 2.72
C THR A 17 -6.35 10.29 3.54
N ILE A 18 -5.49 10.75 4.43
CA ILE A 18 -5.70 11.97 5.23
C ILE A 18 -5.84 13.19 4.33
N THR A 19 -4.96 13.36 3.35
CA THR A 19 -5.01 14.47 2.40
C THR A 19 -6.36 14.57 1.69
N HIS A 20 -6.88 13.46 1.18
CA HIS A 20 -8.17 13.43 0.49
C HIS A 20 -9.35 13.66 1.44
N LEU A 21 -9.32 13.13 2.64
CA LEU A 21 -10.35 13.35 3.65
C LEU A 21 -10.38 14.80 4.13
N LEU A 22 -9.23 15.43 4.35
CA LEU A 22 -9.13 16.85 4.71
C LEU A 22 -9.65 17.75 3.59
N ALA A 23 -9.32 17.46 2.34
CA ALA A 23 -9.84 18.19 1.18
C ALA A 23 -11.38 18.12 1.07
N ALA A 24 -11.99 17.06 1.59
CA ALA A 24 -13.44 16.90 1.69
C ALA A 24 -14.03 17.47 3.00
N GLY A 25 -13.26 18.18 3.80
CA GLY A 25 -13.72 18.82 5.04
C GLY A 25 -13.90 17.87 6.23
N ALA A 26 -13.32 16.67 6.21
CA ALA A 26 -13.40 15.74 7.32
C ALA A 26 -12.45 16.12 8.47
N LYS A 27 -12.70 15.58 9.66
CA LYS A 27 -11.76 15.58 10.79
C LYS A 27 -11.07 14.23 10.88
N ILE A 28 -9.83 14.25 11.36
CA ILE A 28 -8.98 13.05 11.41
C ILE A 28 -8.52 12.80 12.85
N HIS A 29 -8.65 11.56 13.29
CA HIS A 29 -7.93 11.01 14.43
C HIS A 29 -6.78 10.15 13.89
N ALA A 30 -5.54 10.61 14.07
CA ALA A 30 -4.34 10.00 13.52
C ALA A 30 -3.56 9.25 14.59
N VAL A 31 -3.41 7.93 14.48
CA VAL A 31 -2.61 7.13 15.42
C VAL A 31 -1.17 7.06 14.94
N VAL A 32 -0.25 7.49 15.80
CA VAL A 32 1.19 7.52 15.55
C VAL A 32 1.99 7.00 16.75
N ARG A 33 3.07 6.29 16.49
CA ARG A 33 3.97 5.81 17.57
C ARG A 33 4.78 6.95 18.21
N ASN A 34 5.24 7.89 17.39
CA ASN A 34 6.04 9.03 17.85
C ASN A 34 5.42 10.37 17.39
N PRO A 35 4.66 11.06 18.24
CA PRO A 35 4.05 12.35 17.91
C PRO A 35 5.05 13.50 17.67
N GLN A 36 6.31 13.34 18.10
CA GLN A 36 7.34 14.37 17.92
C GLN A 36 7.92 14.38 16.51
N SER A 37 7.72 13.29 15.74
CA SER A 37 8.20 13.15 14.35
C SER A 37 7.03 12.80 13.43
N ILE A 38 6.26 13.81 13.06
CA ILE A 38 5.06 13.65 12.22
C ILE A 38 5.20 14.42 10.90
N PRO A 39 4.68 13.87 9.79
CA PRO A 39 4.68 14.56 8.50
C PRO A 39 3.80 15.81 8.51
N PRO A 40 4.04 16.76 7.58
CA PRO A 40 3.30 18.04 7.52
C PRO A 40 1.77 17.89 7.51
N VAL A 41 1.23 16.90 6.81
CA VAL A 41 -0.22 16.67 6.72
C VAL A 41 -0.88 16.40 8.08
N LEU A 42 -0.14 15.85 9.05
CA LEU A 42 -0.64 15.62 10.41
C LEU A 42 -0.61 16.88 11.30
N LYS A 43 -0.09 18.00 10.80
CA LYS A 43 -0.08 19.29 11.48
C LYS A 43 -1.31 20.16 11.13
N ASP A 44 -2.19 19.67 10.25
CA ASP A 44 -3.42 20.34 9.91
C ASP A 44 -4.32 20.49 11.15
N PRO A 45 -4.99 21.66 11.35
CA PRO A 45 -5.87 21.90 12.50
C PRO A 45 -7.05 20.92 12.64
N ALA A 46 -7.46 20.27 11.55
CA ALA A 46 -8.51 19.25 11.56
C ALA A 46 -7.99 17.86 11.94
N VAL A 47 -6.69 17.70 12.22
CA VAL A 47 -6.08 16.45 12.64
C VAL A 47 -5.80 16.44 14.14
N THR A 48 -6.35 15.48 14.85
CA THR A 48 -5.99 15.17 16.24
C THR A 48 -5.05 13.97 16.25
N VAL A 49 -3.84 14.18 16.76
CA VAL A 49 -2.82 13.14 16.84
C VAL A 49 -2.94 12.39 18.16
N PHE A 50 -3.07 11.07 18.09
CA PHE A 50 -3.05 10.15 19.23
C PHE A 50 -1.74 9.36 19.22
N LYS A 51 -1.02 9.36 20.35
CA LYS A 51 0.10 8.46 20.52
C LYS A 51 -0.44 7.05 20.76
N GLY A 52 0.03 6.09 19.99
CA GLY A 52 -0.41 4.71 20.15
C GLY A 52 0.17 3.75 19.12
N GLU A 53 0.00 2.47 19.40
CA GLU A 53 0.32 1.37 18.49
C GLU A 53 -0.95 0.65 18.04
N SER A 54 -1.05 0.30 16.76
CA SER A 54 -2.25 -0.34 16.19
C SER A 54 -2.57 -1.72 16.81
N LYS A 55 -1.65 -2.35 17.53
CA LYS A 55 -1.89 -3.60 18.28
C LYS A 55 -2.41 -3.38 19.71
N ASN A 56 -2.46 -2.14 20.20
CA ASN A 56 -2.92 -1.82 21.54
C ASN A 56 -4.39 -1.38 21.52
N PHE A 57 -5.24 -2.26 22.01
CA PHE A 57 -6.69 -2.07 22.04
C PHE A 57 -7.10 -0.75 22.72
N GLU A 58 -6.58 -0.45 23.93
CA GLU A 58 -6.99 0.73 24.69
C GLU A 58 -6.59 2.04 24.00
N GLU A 59 -5.39 2.09 23.40
CA GLU A 59 -4.94 3.26 22.67
C GLU A 59 -5.78 3.51 21.42
N ILE A 60 -6.14 2.44 20.69
CA ILE A 60 -7.03 2.52 19.54
C ILE A 60 -8.45 2.89 19.98
N LEU A 61 -8.97 2.31 21.04
CA LEU A 61 -10.29 2.64 21.58
C LEU A 61 -10.41 4.14 21.90
N GLN A 62 -9.41 4.72 22.54
CA GLN A 62 -9.42 6.15 22.82
C GLN A 62 -9.43 7.00 21.52
N ALA A 63 -8.64 6.61 20.53
CA ALA A 63 -8.57 7.31 19.24
C ALA A 63 -9.85 7.10 18.40
N ALA A 64 -10.55 5.98 18.55
CA ALA A 64 -11.75 5.65 17.77
C ALA A 64 -13.02 6.37 18.25
N LYS A 65 -13.03 6.91 19.47
CA LYS A 65 -14.21 7.59 20.03
C LYS A 65 -14.68 8.74 19.13
N GLY A 66 -15.94 8.70 18.73
CA GLY A 66 -16.59 9.71 17.88
C GLY A 66 -16.23 9.59 16.38
N CYS A 67 -15.45 8.59 15.98
CA CYS A 67 -15.17 8.32 14.57
C CYS A 67 -16.33 7.57 13.91
N LYS A 68 -16.62 7.91 12.65
CA LYS A 68 -17.61 7.20 11.82
C LYS A 68 -17.03 6.01 11.09
N GLY A 69 -15.78 6.09 10.69
CA GLY A 69 -15.10 5.05 9.93
C GLY A 69 -13.61 5.01 10.27
N VAL A 70 -12.97 3.90 9.92
CA VAL A 70 -11.55 3.67 10.14
C VAL A 70 -10.84 3.24 8.85
N PHE A 71 -9.65 3.79 8.60
CA PHE A 71 -8.69 3.27 7.62
C PHE A 71 -7.68 2.38 8.34
N LEU A 72 -7.73 1.08 8.03
CA LEU A 72 -6.81 0.07 8.54
C LEU A 72 -5.69 -0.17 7.53
N ASN A 73 -4.49 0.19 7.91
CA ASN A 73 -3.27 -0.22 7.24
C ASN A 73 -2.39 -0.95 8.27
N THR A 74 -1.88 -2.12 7.92
CA THR A 74 -1.07 -2.97 8.80
C THR A 74 0.38 -2.98 8.37
N PHE A 75 1.29 -3.27 9.31
CA PHE A 75 2.71 -3.38 9.00
C PHE A 75 3.04 -4.84 8.61
N PRO A 76 3.63 -5.13 7.43
CA PRO A 76 3.72 -6.46 6.85
C PRO A 76 4.78 -7.34 7.53
N ILE A 77 4.59 -7.58 8.82
CA ILE A 77 5.35 -8.56 9.61
C ILE A 77 4.41 -9.70 9.99
N PRO A 78 4.71 -10.95 9.65
CA PRO A 78 3.90 -12.10 10.02
C PRO A 78 3.58 -12.13 11.52
N GLY A 79 2.31 -12.38 11.85
CA GLY A 79 1.80 -12.37 13.23
C GLY A 79 1.48 -10.97 13.79
N LEU A 80 2.22 -9.94 13.42
CA LEU A 80 1.92 -8.56 13.84
C LEU A 80 0.68 -8.01 13.13
N GLU A 81 0.51 -8.30 11.84
CA GLU A 81 -0.64 -7.82 11.07
C GLU A 81 -1.97 -8.30 11.66
N ALA A 82 -2.06 -9.60 12.02
CA ALA A 82 -3.23 -10.17 12.66
C ALA A 82 -3.54 -9.51 14.02
N GLN A 83 -2.50 -9.25 14.82
CA GLN A 83 -2.66 -8.54 16.10
C GLN A 83 -3.17 -7.12 15.89
N GLN A 84 -2.62 -6.40 14.91
CA GLN A 84 -3.04 -5.04 14.58
C GLN A 84 -4.48 -5.01 14.06
N ALA A 85 -4.83 -5.91 13.13
CA ALA A 85 -6.18 -5.98 12.58
C ALA A 85 -7.20 -6.28 13.67
N LYS A 86 -6.93 -7.30 14.51
CA LYS A 86 -7.83 -7.66 15.62
C LYS A 86 -8.02 -6.51 16.61
N ALA A 87 -6.94 -5.90 17.09
CA ALA A 87 -7.03 -4.82 18.07
C ALA A 87 -7.78 -3.60 17.51
N VAL A 88 -7.55 -3.22 16.24
CA VAL A 88 -8.25 -2.11 15.59
C VAL A 88 -9.72 -2.43 15.39
N VAL A 89 -10.04 -3.63 14.90
CA VAL A 89 -11.44 -4.06 14.70
C VAL A 89 -12.19 -4.07 16.01
N ASP A 90 -11.67 -4.72 17.04
CA ASP A 90 -12.35 -4.85 18.36
C ASP A 90 -12.57 -3.45 18.98
N ALA A 91 -11.55 -2.60 19.00
CA ALA A 91 -11.65 -1.26 19.57
C ALA A 91 -12.61 -0.35 18.78
N CYS A 92 -12.60 -0.42 17.47
CA CYS A 92 -13.52 0.35 16.63
C CYS A 92 -14.97 -0.12 16.79
N LYS A 93 -15.20 -1.42 16.93
CA LYS A 93 -16.55 -1.98 17.23
C LYS A 93 -17.05 -1.48 18.57
N GLU A 94 -16.24 -1.53 19.62
CA GLU A 94 -16.60 -1.03 20.94
C GLU A 94 -16.87 0.48 20.95
N ALA A 95 -16.08 1.25 20.18
CA ALA A 95 -16.29 2.69 20.01
C ALA A 95 -17.52 3.06 19.16
N GLY A 96 -18.20 2.08 18.55
CA GLY A 96 -19.36 2.31 17.68
C GLY A 96 -19.02 2.85 16.28
N VAL A 97 -17.79 2.62 15.79
CA VAL A 97 -17.39 2.92 14.40
C VAL A 97 -18.23 2.10 13.44
N GLU A 98 -18.75 2.72 12.39
CA GLU A 98 -19.74 2.11 11.50
C GLU A 98 -19.12 1.46 10.26
N SER A 99 -17.96 1.95 9.78
CA SER A 99 -17.33 1.46 8.55
C SER A 99 -15.84 1.27 8.70
N ILE A 100 -15.30 0.31 7.93
CA ILE A 100 -13.88 0.03 7.86
C ILE A 100 -13.41 -0.05 6.41
N VAL A 101 -12.27 0.58 6.11
CA VAL A 101 -11.55 0.43 4.84
C VAL A 101 -10.17 -0.13 5.16
N ALA A 102 -9.83 -1.29 4.61
CA ALA A 102 -8.53 -1.92 4.82
C ALA A 102 -7.71 -1.90 3.53
N SER A 103 -6.40 -1.61 3.65
CA SER A 103 -5.45 -1.78 2.56
C SER A 103 -4.62 -3.04 2.78
N THR A 104 -4.66 -3.96 1.82
CA THR A 104 -3.95 -5.25 1.87
C THR A 104 -2.95 -5.34 0.72
N THR A 105 -3.09 -6.28 -0.22
CA THR A 105 -2.23 -6.43 -1.39
C THR A 105 -2.96 -7.11 -2.54
N MET A 106 -2.48 -6.91 -3.75
CA MET A 106 -2.99 -7.62 -4.94
C MET A 106 -3.00 -9.14 -4.74
N CYS A 107 -3.88 -9.82 -5.43
CA CYS A 107 -4.06 -11.27 -5.44
C CYS A 107 -4.63 -11.89 -4.14
N THR A 108 -4.59 -11.22 -2.98
CA THR A 108 -4.97 -11.80 -1.67
C THR A 108 -6.33 -12.47 -1.69
N GLY A 109 -7.32 -11.86 -2.34
CA GLY A 109 -8.69 -12.40 -2.40
C GLY A 109 -8.89 -13.58 -3.35
N ASN A 110 -7.90 -13.92 -4.14
CA ASN A 110 -7.97 -15.07 -5.04
C ASN A 110 -6.78 -16.00 -4.80
N LYS A 111 -6.98 -17.04 -3.98
CA LYS A 111 -5.94 -17.99 -3.62
C LYS A 111 -5.30 -18.68 -4.84
N SER A 112 -6.05 -18.89 -5.92
CA SER A 112 -5.49 -19.53 -7.13
C SER A 112 -4.36 -18.72 -7.78
N LEU A 113 -4.25 -17.41 -7.48
CA LEU A 113 -3.18 -16.57 -8.00
C LEU A 113 -1.89 -16.64 -7.18
N TRP A 114 -1.95 -17.11 -5.92
CA TRP A 114 -0.77 -17.10 -5.07
C TRP A 114 -0.54 -18.41 -4.28
N ASP A 115 -1.54 -19.25 -4.06
CA ASP A 115 -1.41 -20.48 -3.26
C ASP A 115 -0.91 -21.66 -4.12
N ASP A 116 0.36 -21.63 -4.49
CA ASP A 116 1.04 -22.62 -5.32
C ASP A 116 2.48 -22.87 -4.82
N ALA A 117 3.26 -23.66 -5.56
CA ALA A 117 4.63 -23.99 -5.19
C ALA A 117 5.59 -22.78 -5.22
N LEU A 118 5.36 -21.81 -6.11
CA LEU A 118 6.24 -20.63 -6.22
C LEU A 118 6.16 -19.74 -4.97
N ILE A 119 5.02 -19.69 -4.30
CA ILE A 119 4.87 -18.89 -3.08
C ILE A 119 5.75 -19.43 -1.94
N ASP A 120 5.93 -20.75 -1.88
CA ASP A 120 6.80 -21.41 -0.90
C ASP A 120 8.27 -21.28 -1.30
N GLU A 121 8.59 -21.47 -2.58
CA GLU A 121 9.94 -21.33 -3.11
C GLU A 121 10.55 -19.96 -2.79
N TYR A 122 9.74 -18.90 -2.90
CA TYR A 122 10.20 -17.52 -2.64
C TYR A 122 9.82 -16.97 -1.26
N ASP A 123 9.40 -17.86 -0.33
CA ASP A 123 9.09 -17.51 1.08
C ASP A 123 8.11 -16.34 1.22
N LEU A 124 7.03 -16.35 0.40
CA LEU A 124 5.96 -15.36 0.43
C LEU A 124 4.65 -15.87 1.03
N ARG A 125 4.54 -17.17 1.35
CA ARG A 125 3.34 -17.76 1.94
C ARG A 125 2.92 -17.06 3.23
N GLY A 126 3.88 -16.78 4.11
CA GLY A 126 3.62 -16.05 5.36
C GLY A 126 3.04 -14.66 5.11
N TYR A 127 3.53 -13.95 4.11
CA TYR A 127 3.03 -12.63 3.72
C TYR A 127 1.57 -12.70 3.23
N TYR A 128 1.28 -13.56 2.24
CA TYR A 128 -0.08 -13.66 1.68
C TYR A 128 -1.10 -14.22 2.68
N THR A 129 -0.70 -15.21 3.49
CA THR A 129 -1.55 -15.74 4.57
C THR A 129 -1.87 -14.66 5.61
N SER A 130 -0.89 -13.83 5.98
CA SER A 130 -1.08 -12.72 6.91
C SER A 130 -2.04 -11.67 6.34
N LYS A 131 -1.89 -11.30 5.06
CA LYS A 131 -2.80 -10.37 4.38
C LYS A 131 -4.23 -10.94 4.26
N SER A 132 -4.36 -12.24 3.92
CA SER A 132 -5.65 -12.92 3.87
C SER A 132 -6.36 -12.91 5.24
N ALA A 133 -5.62 -13.17 6.31
CA ALA A 133 -6.17 -13.13 7.67
C ALA A 133 -6.67 -11.73 8.08
N VAL A 134 -5.99 -10.65 7.62
CA VAL A 134 -6.49 -9.28 7.81
C VAL A 134 -7.82 -9.09 7.08
N GLU A 135 -7.93 -9.55 5.83
CA GLU A 135 -9.18 -9.44 5.06
C GLU A 135 -10.33 -10.22 5.72
N ASP A 136 -10.06 -11.45 6.19
CA ASP A 136 -11.05 -12.27 6.88
C ASP A 136 -11.52 -11.59 8.18
N THR A 137 -10.58 -11.07 8.98
CA THR A 137 -10.90 -10.28 10.18
C THR A 137 -11.84 -9.11 9.88
N VAL A 138 -11.59 -8.40 8.77
CA VAL A 138 -12.41 -7.25 8.35
C VAL A 138 -13.79 -7.68 7.87
N ARG A 139 -13.90 -8.76 7.07
CA ARG A 139 -15.18 -9.29 6.57
C ARG A 139 -16.08 -9.77 7.71
N GLU A 140 -15.49 -10.48 8.67
CA GLU A 140 -16.20 -11.11 9.79
C GLU A 140 -16.53 -10.13 10.92
N ALA A 141 -15.92 -8.94 10.94
CA ALA A 141 -16.09 -7.96 12.00
C ALA A 141 -17.52 -7.46 12.21
N GLY A 142 -18.40 -7.58 11.22
CA GLY A 142 -19.80 -7.12 11.31
C GLY A 142 -19.94 -5.59 11.40
N PHE A 143 -19.07 -4.83 10.73
CA PHE A 143 -19.29 -3.40 10.47
C PHE A 143 -20.51 -3.23 9.55
N LYS A 144 -21.18 -2.07 9.60
CA LYS A 144 -22.25 -1.75 8.66
C LYS A 144 -21.77 -1.75 7.20
N ALA A 145 -20.51 -1.37 6.99
CA ALA A 145 -19.86 -1.44 5.69
C ALA A 145 -18.35 -1.73 5.85
N TYR A 146 -17.81 -2.56 4.97
CA TYR A 146 -16.37 -2.74 4.83
C TYR A 146 -15.96 -2.57 3.37
N THR A 147 -14.73 -2.13 3.16
CA THR A 147 -14.09 -2.09 1.83
C THR A 147 -12.65 -2.56 1.96
N ILE A 148 -12.22 -3.42 1.03
CA ILE A 148 -10.85 -3.92 0.98
C ILE A 148 -10.17 -3.38 -0.29
N LEU A 149 -9.03 -2.72 -0.13
CA LEU A 149 -8.22 -2.19 -1.21
C LEU A 149 -7.01 -3.10 -1.42
N ARG A 150 -6.79 -3.55 -2.65
CA ARG A 150 -5.71 -4.47 -3.03
C ARG A 150 -4.76 -3.80 -4.03
N PRO A 151 -3.84 -2.95 -3.56
CA PRO A 151 -2.85 -2.32 -4.42
C PRO A 151 -1.85 -3.32 -4.97
N GLY A 152 -1.36 -3.06 -6.19
CA GLY A 152 -0.19 -3.68 -6.76
C GLY A 152 1.11 -3.12 -6.17
N PHE A 153 2.20 -3.17 -6.95
CA PHE A 153 3.48 -2.58 -6.56
C PHE A 153 3.37 -1.05 -6.49
N ILE A 154 3.79 -0.45 -5.39
CA ILE A 154 3.50 0.95 -5.13
C ILE A 154 4.68 1.83 -5.57
N HIS A 155 4.40 2.93 -6.25
CA HIS A 155 5.41 3.82 -6.85
C HIS A 155 6.50 4.30 -5.88
N PHE A 156 6.21 4.45 -4.58
CA PHE A 156 7.21 4.90 -3.61
C PHE A 156 8.31 3.86 -3.33
N ASP A 157 8.15 2.62 -3.79
CA ASP A 157 9.19 1.60 -3.70
C ASP A 157 10.38 1.85 -4.65
N TYR A 158 10.23 2.82 -5.56
CA TYR A 158 11.34 3.41 -6.35
C TYR A 158 11.98 4.64 -5.67
N LEU A 159 11.53 5.04 -4.50
CA LEU A 159 12.01 6.21 -3.77
C LEU A 159 12.71 5.79 -2.46
N VAL A 160 13.66 6.59 -2.00
CA VAL A 160 14.29 6.33 -0.70
C VAL A 160 13.30 6.62 0.44
N PRO A 161 13.31 5.82 1.51
CA PRO A 161 14.25 4.73 1.80
C PRO A 161 13.86 3.36 1.20
N ASN A 162 12.66 3.21 0.63
CA ASN A 162 12.11 1.92 0.19
C ASN A 162 12.91 1.29 -0.97
N ALA A 163 13.51 2.12 -1.82
CA ALA A 163 14.35 1.65 -2.92
C ALA A 163 15.48 0.74 -2.46
N TYR A 164 16.02 0.95 -1.25
CA TYR A 164 17.06 0.06 -0.71
C TYR A 164 16.57 -1.38 -0.48
N GLY A 165 15.28 -1.56 -0.19
CA GLY A 165 14.68 -2.89 -0.01
C GLY A 165 14.24 -3.58 -1.31
N ASN A 166 14.19 -2.84 -2.42
CA ASN A 166 13.68 -3.32 -3.71
C ASN A 166 14.76 -3.29 -4.81
N PHE A 167 15.43 -2.16 -4.96
CA PHE A 167 16.45 -1.87 -5.98
C PHE A 167 17.62 -1.12 -5.33
N PRO A 168 18.46 -1.78 -4.49
CA PRO A 168 19.47 -1.11 -3.65
C PRO A 168 20.53 -0.33 -4.44
N ARG A 169 20.73 -0.66 -5.70
CA ARG A 169 21.66 0.07 -6.57
C ARG A 169 21.02 1.29 -7.25
N LEU A 170 19.71 1.45 -7.17
CA LEU A 170 19.04 2.63 -7.74
C LEU A 170 19.52 3.93 -7.06
N PRO A 171 19.56 4.04 -5.70
CA PRO A 171 20.04 5.24 -5.03
C PRO A 171 21.57 5.46 -5.12
N THR A 172 22.33 4.40 -5.40
CA THR A 172 23.80 4.47 -5.33
C THR A 172 24.49 4.50 -6.68
N HIS A 173 23.90 3.85 -7.71
CA HIS A 173 24.51 3.66 -9.03
C HIS A 173 23.56 4.04 -10.17
N LYS A 174 22.34 4.51 -9.89
CA LYS A 174 21.28 4.73 -10.89
C LYS A 174 20.97 3.45 -11.69
N GLU A 175 20.95 2.30 -11.00
CA GLU A 175 20.67 1.00 -11.61
C GLU A 175 19.44 0.37 -10.98
N LEU A 176 18.45 0.06 -11.80
CA LEU A 176 17.39 -0.88 -11.44
C LEU A 176 17.97 -2.29 -11.46
N ASP A 177 18.65 -2.66 -10.36
CA ASP A 177 19.18 -4.00 -10.17
C ASP A 177 18.06 -4.93 -9.69
N HIS A 178 17.74 -5.95 -10.49
CA HIS A 178 16.54 -6.76 -10.31
C HIS A 178 16.81 -8.26 -10.43
N ALA A 179 15.81 -9.05 -9.98
CA ALA A 179 15.78 -10.51 -10.12
C ALA A 179 14.64 -11.02 -11.02
N PHE A 180 13.96 -10.13 -11.75
CA PHE A 180 12.92 -10.54 -12.70
C PHE A 180 13.48 -11.35 -13.86
N ASP A 181 12.71 -12.29 -14.36
CA ASP A 181 12.97 -12.90 -15.66
C ASP A 181 12.62 -11.94 -16.79
N ASP A 182 13.19 -12.21 -17.98
CA ASP A 182 13.03 -11.35 -19.14
C ASP A 182 11.54 -11.25 -19.54
N GLY A 183 11.05 -10.04 -19.68
CA GLY A 183 9.65 -9.76 -20.00
C GLY A 183 8.66 -9.92 -18.85
N ALA A 184 9.09 -10.26 -17.65
CA ALA A 184 8.23 -10.29 -16.47
C ALA A 184 7.62 -8.91 -16.20
N ARG A 185 6.36 -8.90 -15.77
CA ARG A 185 5.58 -7.67 -15.56
C ARG A 185 5.04 -7.60 -14.13
N MET A 186 4.90 -6.40 -13.61
CA MET A 186 4.35 -6.13 -12.29
C MET A 186 3.27 -5.05 -12.37
N PRO A 187 2.06 -5.27 -11.82
CA PRO A 187 1.03 -4.23 -11.72
C PRO A 187 1.46 -3.09 -10.81
N HIS A 188 1.30 -1.85 -11.27
CA HIS A 188 1.71 -0.64 -10.54
C HIS A 188 0.52 0.15 -10.02
N THR A 189 0.67 0.67 -8.80
CA THR A 189 -0.33 1.50 -8.11
C THR A 189 0.30 2.79 -7.60
N ASP A 190 -0.40 3.89 -7.78
CA ASP A 190 -0.07 5.15 -7.12
C ASP A 190 -0.63 5.17 -5.68
N ALA A 191 0.19 5.48 -4.68
CA ALA A 191 -0.27 5.63 -3.30
C ALA A 191 -1.32 6.73 -3.13
N HIS A 192 -1.29 7.76 -3.98
CA HIS A 192 -2.32 8.80 -4.07
C HIS A 192 -3.69 8.17 -4.39
N ASP A 193 -3.74 7.21 -5.31
CA ASP A 193 -5.00 6.56 -5.69
C ASP A 193 -5.51 5.63 -4.58
N ILE A 194 -4.61 4.96 -3.84
CA ILE A 194 -5.01 4.21 -2.64
C ILE A 194 -5.71 5.15 -1.66
N GLY A 195 -5.12 6.31 -1.38
CA GLY A 195 -5.72 7.31 -0.50
C GLY A 195 -7.04 7.85 -1.01
N LYS A 196 -7.16 8.08 -2.32
CA LYS A 196 -8.37 8.58 -2.99
C LYS A 196 -9.53 7.59 -2.88
N TYR A 197 -9.27 6.30 -3.16
CA TYR A 197 -10.27 5.25 -3.00
C TYR A 197 -10.63 5.01 -1.53
N ALA A 198 -9.65 5.04 -0.62
CA ALA A 198 -9.90 4.93 0.82
C ALA A 198 -10.80 6.07 1.34
N ALA A 199 -10.50 7.30 0.96
CA ALA A 199 -11.30 8.45 1.35
C ALA A 199 -12.72 8.38 0.76
N ALA A 200 -12.87 8.00 -0.50
CA ALA A 200 -14.18 7.83 -1.14
C ALA A 200 -15.02 6.76 -0.45
N ALA A 201 -14.41 5.61 -0.12
CA ALA A 201 -15.08 4.51 0.58
C ALA A 201 -15.51 4.88 2.00
N LEU A 202 -14.68 5.63 2.74
CA LEU A 202 -15.03 6.13 4.08
C LEU A 202 -16.18 7.14 4.05
N GLN A 203 -16.25 7.98 3.01
CA GLN A 203 -17.26 9.02 2.87
C GLN A 203 -18.60 8.51 2.33
N ASP A 204 -18.56 7.48 1.50
CA ASP A 204 -19.76 6.85 0.90
C ASP A 204 -19.77 5.33 1.15
N PRO A 205 -19.97 4.91 2.42
CA PRO A 205 -20.00 3.49 2.76
C PRO A 205 -21.20 2.75 2.14
N ALA A 206 -22.23 3.46 1.68
CA ALA A 206 -23.35 2.85 0.98
C ALA A 206 -22.94 2.38 -0.44
N LYS A 207 -22.12 3.17 -1.15
CA LYS A 207 -21.64 2.84 -2.49
C LYS A 207 -20.51 1.81 -2.46
N PHE A 208 -19.62 1.88 -1.48
CA PHE A 208 -18.41 1.07 -1.41
C PHE A 208 -18.50 -0.15 -0.48
N GLY A 209 -19.56 -0.28 0.32
CA GLY A 209 -19.74 -1.38 1.27
C GLY A 209 -19.76 -2.74 0.60
N GLY A 210 -19.02 -3.70 1.17
CA GLY A 210 -18.86 -5.06 0.65
C GLY A 210 -17.99 -5.16 -0.61
N GLN A 211 -17.26 -4.10 -0.97
CA GLN A 211 -16.41 -4.10 -2.17
C GLN A 211 -14.96 -4.47 -1.84
N GLU A 212 -14.37 -5.26 -2.74
CA GLU A 212 -12.96 -5.68 -2.70
C GLU A 212 -12.31 -5.25 -4.01
N LEU A 213 -11.46 -4.23 -3.95
CA LEU A 213 -11.06 -3.43 -5.09
C LEU A 213 -9.59 -3.68 -5.46
N ALA A 214 -9.36 -4.20 -6.66
CA ALA A 214 -8.01 -4.22 -7.25
C ALA A 214 -7.64 -2.78 -7.64
N LEU A 215 -6.46 -2.34 -7.21
CA LEU A 215 -5.95 -1.01 -7.52
C LEU A 215 -4.65 -1.15 -8.30
N ALA A 216 -4.72 -1.00 -9.62
CA ALA A 216 -3.56 -0.99 -10.50
C ALA A 216 -3.88 -0.16 -11.75
N LYS A 217 -2.88 0.52 -12.30
CA LYS A 217 -3.05 1.26 -13.56
C LYS A 217 -2.33 0.57 -14.71
N GLU A 218 -1.13 0.09 -14.48
CA GLU A 218 -0.23 -0.39 -15.53
C GLU A 218 0.42 -1.70 -15.09
N ASN A 219 0.68 -2.59 -16.04
CA ASN A 219 1.45 -3.81 -15.83
C ASN A 219 2.78 -3.67 -16.59
N LEU A 220 3.85 -3.26 -15.89
CA LEU A 220 5.09 -2.80 -16.50
C LEU A 220 6.23 -3.80 -16.35
N THR A 221 7.11 -3.88 -17.37
CA THR A 221 8.43 -4.51 -17.25
C THR A 221 9.41 -3.56 -16.55
N VAL A 222 10.55 -4.08 -16.12
CA VAL A 222 11.60 -3.26 -15.50
C VAL A 222 12.19 -2.26 -16.50
N GLU A 223 12.23 -2.57 -17.79
CA GLU A 223 12.69 -1.67 -18.86
C GLU A 223 11.72 -0.51 -19.06
N GLU A 224 10.42 -0.79 -19.08
CA GLU A 224 9.38 0.26 -19.16
C GLU A 224 9.44 1.19 -17.94
N VAL A 225 9.67 0.62 -16.75
CA VAL A 225 9.90 1.43 -15.52
C VAL A 225 11.15 2.29 -15.66
N ARG A 226 12.28 1.74 -16.14
CA ARG A 226 13.50 2.51 -16.41
C ARG A 226 13.23 3.69 -17.33
N ASP A 227 12.49 3.48 -18.41
CA ASP A 227 12.19 4.55 -19.38
C ASP A 227 11.37 5.67 -18.73
N ILE A 228 10.43 5.34 -17.86
CA ILE A 228 9.67 6.32 -17.08
C ILE A 228 10.59 7.08 -16.11
N LEU A 229 11.47 6.38 -15.37
CA LEU A 229 12.44 7.02 -14.46
C LEU A 229 13.36 8.00 -15.19
N VAL A 230 13.89 7.61 -16.35
CA VAL A 230 14.72 8.48 -17.22
C VAL A 230 13.92 9.71 -17.68
N LYS A 231 12.72 9.51 -18.19
CA LYS A 231 11.85 10.58 -18.69
C LYS A 231 11.51 11.60 -17.60
N VAL A 232 11.15 11.15 -16.39
CA VAL A 232 10.76 12.04 -15.30
C VAL A 232 11.94 12.73 -14.65
N SER A 233 13.03 12.01 -14.41
CA SER A 233 14.18 12.54 -13.70
C SER A 233 15.15 13.33 -14.59
N GLY A 234 15.22 13.00 -15.87
CA GLY A 234 16.27 13.46 -16.78
C GLY A 234 17.66 12.85 -16.46
N ARG A 235 17.71 11.78 -15.65
CA ARG A 235 18.94 11.07 -15.28
C ARG A 235 19.08 9.80 -16.12
N ASP A 236 20.32 9.41 -16.41
CA ASP A 236 20.62 8.12 -17.04
C ASP A 236 20.42 7.00 -15.99
N VAL A 237 19.37 6.20 -16.18
CA VAL A 237 19.06 5.03 -15.33
C VAL A 237 19.24 3.77 -16.15
N ARG A 238 19.95 2.78 -15.60
CA ARG A 238 20.24 1.53 -16.28
C ARG A 238 19.45 0.38 -15.65
N VAL A 239 19.16 -0.64 -16.44
CA VAL A 239 18.62 -1.92 -15.96
C VAL A 239 19.77 -2.90 -15.83
N ARG A 240 19.78 -3.66 -14.72
CA ARG A 240 20.79 -4.69 -14.47
C ARG A 240 20.16 -5.91 -13.80
N LYS A 241 20.18 -7.05 -14.47
CA LYS A 241 19.76 -8.33 -13.87
C LYS A 241 20.84 -8.81 -12.91
N ARG A 242 20.45 -9.20 -11.68
CA ARG A 242 21.35 -9.84 -10.70
C ARG A 242 21.76 -11.22 -11.17
N THR A 243 23.01 -11.61 -10.90
CA THR A 243 23.45 -12.99 -11.10
C THR A 243 22.85 -13.92 -10.05
N PRO A 244 22.82 -15.24 -10.26
CA PRO A 244 22.34 -16.19 -9.25
C PRO A 244 23.04 -16.04 -7.89
N GLU A 245 24.35 -15.75 -7.89
CA GLU A 245 25.14 -15.54 -6.67
C GLU A 245 24.72 -14.26 -5.95
N GLU A 246 24.42 -13.20 -6.69
CA GLU A 246 23.92 -11.93 -6.13
C GLU A 246 22.51 -12.09 -5.59
N ILE A 247 21.66 -12.87 -6.26
CA ILE A 247 20.31 -13.21 -5.79
C ILE A 247 20.39 -13.92 -4.43
N GLU A 248 21.25 -14.91 -4.30
CA GLU A 248 21.40 -15.63 -3.02
C GLU A 248 21.99 -14.72 -1.93
N ALA A 249 23.01 -13.92 -2.24
CA ALA A 249 23.61 -12.98 -1.30
C ALA A 249 22.62 -11.89 -0.83
N ALA A 250 21.70 -11.46 -1.68
CA ALA A 250 20.70 -10.41 -1.39
C ALA A 250 19.47 -10.93 -0.65
N LYS A 251 19.29 -12.25 -0.50
CA LYS A 251 18.07 -12.91 -0.01
C LYS A 251 17.56 -12.40 1.34
N ALA A 252 18.47 -12.06 2.26
CA ALA A 252 18.14 -11.58 3.58
C ALA A 252 17.94 -10.05 3.66
N THR A 253 18.45 -9.29 2.71
CA THR A 253 18.53 -7.81 2.79
C THR A 253 17.62 -7.10 1.78
N VAL A 254 17.38 -7.70 0.61
CA VAL A 254 16.54 -7.12 -0.44
C VAL A 254 15.19 -7.84 -0.46
N VAL A 255 14.31 -7.45 0.44
CA VAL A 255 13.01 -8.13 0.67
C VAL A 255 12.15 -8.13 -0.61
N GLY A 256 12.18 -7.05 -1.40
CA GLY A 256 11.45 -6.94 -2.66
C GLY A 256 11.87 -7.94 -3.73
N GLN A 257 13.07 -8.50 -3.64
CA GLN A 257 13.54 -9.53 -4.57
C GLN A 257 12.64 -10.78 -4.61
N ARG A 258 12.06 -11.17 -3.47
CA ARG A 258 11.13 -12.32 -3.38
C ARG A 258 9.92 -12.11 -4.28
N PHE A 259 9.37 -10.90 -4.27
CA PHE A 259 8.24 -10.53 -5.15
C PHE A 259 8.64 -10.46 -6.62
N GLN A 260 9.87 -10.04 -6.94
CA GLN A 260 10.38 -10.02 -8.30
C GLN A 260 10.49 -11.44 -8.87
N LEU A 261 11.07 -12.37 -8.10
CA LEU A 261 11.19 -13.78 -8.49
C LEU A 261 9.81 -14.44 -8.64
N TRP A 262 8.93 -14.24 -7.68
CA TRP A 262 7.57 -14.77 -7.73
C TRP A 262 6.78 -14.20 -8.93
N ALA A 263 6.88 -12.90 -9.19
CA ALA A 263 6.21 -12.25 -10.31
C ALA A 263 6.66 -12.77 -11.67
N SER A 264 7.90 -13.25 -11.79
CA SER A 264 8.44 -13.82 -13.03
C SER A 264 7.65 -15.05 -13.52
N GLY A 265 7.05 -15.80 -12.59
CA GLY A 265 6.20 -16.96 -12.90
C GLY A 265 4.71 -16.66 -12.98
N LYS A 266 4.29 -15.38 -13.04
CA LYS A 266 2.88 -14.99 -12.95
C LYS A 266 2.41 -14.13 -14.13
N ASP A 267 1.14 -14.32 -14.49
CA ASP A 267 0.40 -13.39 -15.33
C ASP A 267 -0.57 -12.56 -14.48
N PHE A 268 -0.34 -11.27 -14.44
CA PHE A 268 -1.18 -10.31 -13.71
C PHE A 268 -2.18 -9.56 -14.59
N SER A 269 -2.42 -9.98 -15.82
CA SER A 269 -3.39 -9.33 -16.72
C SER A 269 -4.78 -9.24 -16.10
N SER A 270 -5.21 -10.27 -15.35
CA SER A 270 -6.48 -10.29 -14.64
C SER A 270 -6.56 -9.26 -13.50
N VAL A 271 -5.44 -8.92 -12.86
CA VAL A 271 -5.38 -7.89 -11.80
C VAL A 271 -5.62 -6.51 -12.42
N VAL A 272 -5.01 -6.23 -13.55
CA VAL A 272 -5.20 -4.95 -14.26
C VAL A 272 -6.61 -4.84 -14.82
N ALA A 273 -7.14 -5.90 -15.45
CA ALA A 273 -8.52 -5.93 -15.92
C ALA A 273 -9.53 -5.67 -14.80
N ALA A 274 -9.35 -6.31 -13.64
CA ALA A 274 -10.19 -6.05 -12.47
C ALA A 274 -10.09 -4.59 -11.97
N ALA A 275 -8.91 -3.98 -12.05
CA ALA A 275 -8.74 -2.57 -11.70
C ALA A 275 -9.42 -1.63 -12.73
N GLU A 276 -9.41 -1.96 -14.02
CA GLU A 276 -10.16 -1.21 -15.03
C GLU A 276 -11.67 -1.27 -14.77
N GLU A 277 -12.21 -2.42 -14.37
CA GLU A 277 -13.61 -2.56 -13.96
C GLU A 277 -13.91 -1.70 -12.73
N VAL A 278 -13.00 -1.66 -11.73
CA VAL A 278 -13.12 -0.79 -10.56
C VAL A 278 -13.17 0.69 -10.99
N GLN A 279 -12.27 1.11 -11.87
CA GLN A 279 -12.27 2.49 -12.40
C GLN A 279 -13.58 2.81 -13.11
N ALA A 280 -14.07 1.92 -13.98
CA ALA A 280 -15.34 2.11 -14.69
C ALA A 280 -16.54 2.20 -13.74
N LYS A 281 -16.60 1.30 -12.73
CA LYS A 281 -17.70 1.23 -11.76
C LYS A 281 -17.79 2.48 -10.88
N PHE A 282 -16.67 2.98 -10.38
CA PHE A 282 -16.65 4.06 -9.41
C PHE A 282 -16.42 5.44 -10.02
N GLY A 283 -15.94 5.51 -11.26
CA GLY A 283 -15.64 6.77 -11.95
C GLY A 283 -14.41 7.50 -11.37
N ILE A 284 -13.52 6.78 -10.67
CA ILE A 284 -12.32 7.34 -10.07
C ILE A 284 -11.11 6.87 -10.89
N PRO A 285 -10.45 7.77 -11.65
CA PRO A 285 -9.34 7.38 -12.51
C PRO A 285 -8.08 7.04 -11.70
N PHE A 286 -7.34 6.04 -12.18
CA PHE A 286 -6.00 5.73 -11.69
C PHE A 286 -4.94 6.54 -12.42
N ASN A 287 -3.91 6.94 -11.68
CA ASN A 287 -2.73 7.61 -12.21
C ASN A 287 -1.71 6.58 -12.72
N SER A 288 -0.96 6.98 -13.77
CA SER A 288 0.21 6.21 -14.24
C SER A 288 1.39 6.34 -13.27
N LEU A 289 2.35 5.41 -13.38
CA LEU A 289 3.63 5.51 -12.68
C LEU A 289 4.35 6.82 -13.00
N GLU A 290 4.30 7.25 -14.26
CA GLU A 290 4.87 8.53 -14.69
C GLU A 290 4.24 9.70 -13.93
N THR A 291 2.91 9.74 -13.84
CA THR A 291 2.18 10.79 -13.11
C THR A 291 2.54 10.80 -11.64
N ALA A 292 2.63 9.63 -11.01
CA ALA A 292 3.00 9.50 -9.61
C ALA A 292 4.42 10.03 -9.34
N LEU A 293 5.40 9.62 -10.16
CA LEU A 293 6.78 10.05 -10.03
C LEU A 293 6.99 11.52 -10.40
N GLN A 294 6.23 12.05 -11.36
CA GLN A 294 6.26 13.49 -11.68
C GLN A 294 5.77 14.33 -10.50
N ARG A 295 4.74 13.91 -9.79
CA ARG A 295 4.26 14.56 -8.56
C ARG A 295 5.31 14.52 -7.45
N GLU A 296 6.05 13.43 -7.32
CA GLU A 296 7.10 13.24 -6.31
C GLU A 296 8.52 13.42 -6.89
N LYS A 297 8.67 14.25 -7.95
CA LYS A 297 9.93 14.44 -8.67
C LYS A 297 11.10 14.84 -7.75
N ALA A 298 10.86 15.65 -6.72
CA ALA A 298 11.92 16.03 -5.78
C ALA A 298 12.48 14.79 -5.05
N ALA A 299 11.61 13.91 -4.53
CA ALA A 299 12.02 12.66 -3.88
C ALA A 299 12.68 11.68 -4.85
N LEU A 300 12.26 11.67 -6.12
CA LEU A 300 12.90 10.87 -7.16
C LEU A 300 14.34 11.37 -7.43
N LEU A 301 14.54 12.68 -7.48
CA LEU A 301 15.87 13.25 -7.68
C LEU A 301 16.80 13.06 -6.47
N GLU A 302 16.26 12.98 -5.26
CA GLU A 302 17.01 12.54 -4.06
C GLU A 302 17.44 11.08 -4.16
N CYS A 303 16.57 10.22 -4.72
CA CYS A 303 16.90 8.81 -4.95
C CYS A 303 17.91 8.59 -6.08
N LEU A 304 17.95 9.48 -7.07
CA LEU A 304 18.84 9.37 -8.23
C LEU A 304 19.96 10.41 -8.13
N PRO A 305 21.16 10.06 -7.67
CA PRO A 305 22.25 11.03 -7.52
C PRO A 305 22.62 11.67 -8.87
N ALA A 306 23.28 12.83 -8.80
CA ALA A 306 23.69 13.63 -9.97
C ALA A 306 24.66 12.87 -10.92
#